data_6696ff8ba1f868252625d54d6ae1a9fc
#
_entry.id   6696ff8ba1f868252625d54d6ae1a9fc
#
_cell.length_a   1.000
_cell.length_b   1.000
_cell.length_c   1.000
_cell.angle_alpha   90.00
_cell.angle_beta   90.00
_cell.angle_gamma   90.00
#
_symmetry.space_group_name_H-M   'P 1'
#
loop_
_entity.id
_entity.type
_entity.pdbx_description
1 polymer ?
#
loop_
_entity_poly.entity_id
_entity_poly.type
_entity_poly.pdbx_seq_one_letter_code
_entity_poly.pdbx_strand_id
1 'polypeptide(L)'
;MKAAYTSGDPYLAFAKQAGAVPHNATKLTHKAEREQFKACVLAVQYGMGEVSLSIRINQPVARARQLLALHRQTYKTFWAWSDRAVDEAVLSGRLWSSFGWQIHTDSEINARSLRNFPMQANGAEMLRIACIFLSNADIRVCAPVHDAVLIEAPLAELDATIEKAQALMRQASAIVLDGFELGSDAKVVRYPDRYMDERGLTMWNKIMNLIGEPAF
;
A
#
# COMPACT_ATOMS: atom_id res chain seq x y z
N MET A 1 11.42 -6.31 -8.00
CA MET A 1 10.30 -5.51 -7.48
C MET A 1 10.14 -4.16 -8.18
N LYS A 2 11.15 -3.27 -8.24
CA LYS A 2 11.03 -1.97 -8.96
C LYS A 2 10.49 -2.15 -10.38
N ALA A 3 11.10 -3.02 -11.21
CA ALA A 3 10.62 -3.29 -12.58
C ALA A 3 9.18 -3.83 -12.64
N ALA A 4 8.75 -4.59 -11.64
CA ALA A 4 7.37 -5.06 -11.58
C ALA A 4 6.40 -3.90 -11.26
N TYR A 5 6.78 -2.99 -10.39
CA TYR A 5 5.98 -1.80 -10.09
C TYR A 5 5.86 -0.88 -11.31
N THR A 6 6.98 -0.57 -11.97
CA THR A 6 6.99 0.33 -13.15
C THR A 6 6.29 -0.23 -14.38
N SER A 7 5.97 -1.53 -14.40
CA SER A 7 5.18 -2.15 -15.48
C SER A 7 3.69 -1.74 -15.50
N GLY A 8 3.21 -1.04 -14.47
CA GLY A 8 1.82 -0.65 -14.29
C GLY A 8 0.91 -1.73 -13.69
N ASP A 9 1.33 -3.00 -13.69
CA ASP A 9 0.64 -4.10 -13.00
C ASP A 9 1.64 -5.02 -12.29
N PRO A 10 2.06 -4.68 -11.07
CA PRO A 10 3.09 -5.41 -10.35
C PRO A 10 2.72 -6.87 -10.07
N TYR A 11 1.45 -7.18 -9.96
CA TYR A 11 0.97 -8.52 -9.69
C TYR A 11 1.08 -9.43 -10.90
N LEU A 12 0.69 -8.92 -12.07
CA LEU A 12 0.85 -9.64 -13.33
C LEU A 12 2.34 -9.74 -13.72
N ALA A 13 3.13 -8.69 -13.47
CA ALA A 13 4.58 -8.74 -13.66
C ALA A 13 5.22 -9.81 -12.78
N PHE A 14 4.80 -9.95 -11.52
CA PHE A 14 5.26 -11.04 -10.66
C PHE A 14 4.89 -12.41 -11.24
N ALA A 15 3.65 -12.61 -11.69
CA ALA A 15 3.22 -13.87 -12.29
C ALA A 15 4.06 -14.25 -13.55
N LYS A 16 4.40 -13.26 -14.38
CA LYS A 16 5.29 -13.42 -15.55
C LYS A 16 6.73 -13.77 -15.13
N GLN A 17 7.31 -13.03 -14.18
CA GLN A 17 8.66 -13.26 -13.66
C GLN A 17 8.80 -14.65 -13.00
N ALA A 18 7.74 -15.12 -12.36
CA ALA A 18 7.68 -16.44 -11.75
C ALA A 18 7.42 -17.57 -12.75
N GLY A 19 7.25 -17.27 -14.04
CA GLY A 19 6.94 -18.25 -15.08
C GLY A 19 5.56 -18.90 -14.96
N ALA A 20 4.66 -18.29 -14.19
CA ALA A 20 3.31 -18.84 -13.94
C ALA A 20 2.31 -18.50 -15.05
N VAL A 21 2.59 -17.47 -15.82
CA VAL A 21 1.81 -17.03 -16.98
C VAL A 21 2.75 -16.60 -18.11
N PRO A 22 2.32 -16.68 -19.39
CA PRO A 22 3.15 -16.27 -20.51
C PRO A 22 3.43 -14.75 -20.51
N HIS A 23 4.50 -14.32 -21.19
CA HIS A 23 4.90 -12.91 -21.22
C HIS A 23 3.84 -11.97 -21.85
N ASN A 24 3.02 -12.47 -22.77
CA ASN A 24 1.93 -11.72 -23.39
C ASN A 24 0.63 -11.73 -22.57
N ALA A 25 0.61 -12.35 -21.37
CA ALA A 25 -0.55 -12.33 -20.48
C ALA A 25 -0.99 -10.89 -20.18
N THR A 26 -2.29 -10.66 -20.10
CA THR A 26 -2.91 -9.40 -19.75
C THR A 26 -3.85 -9.57 -18.56
N LYS A 27 -4.25 -8.47 -17.95
CA LYS A 27 -5.25 -8.47 -16.86
C LYS A 27 -6.59 -9.09 -17.31
N LEU A 28 -6.92 -9.00 -18.59
CA LEU A 28 -8.15 -9.56 -19.15
C LEU A 28 -8.05 -11.07 -19.37
N THR A 29 -6.91 -11.53 -19.89
CA THR A 29 -6.72 -12.95 -20.27
C THR A 29 -6.35 -13.85 -19.08
N HIS A 30 -5.73 -13.30 -18.02
CA HIS A 30 -5.23 -14.06 -16.86
C HIS A 30 -5.65 -13.41 -15.53
N LYS A 31 -6.94 -13.05 -15.44
CA LYS A 31 -7.50 -12.37 -14.26
C LYS A 31 -7.39 -13.22 -12.99
N ALA A 32 -7.69 -14.51 -13.09
CA ALA A 32 -7.70 -15.41 -11.93
C ALA A 32 -6.29 -15.60 -11.34
N GLU A 33 -5.29 -15.83 -12.19
CA GLU A 33 -3.89 -15.94 -11.78
C GLU A 33 -3.40 -14.62 -11.18
N ARG A 34 -3.67 -13.51 -11.85
CA ARG A 34 -3.32 -12.18 -11.34
C ARG A 34 -3.86 -11.93 -9.93
N GLU A 35 -5.12 -12.29 -9.65
CA GLU A 35 -5.70 -12.10 -8.32
C GLU A 35 -5.06 -13.02 -7.27
N GLN A 36 -4.66 -14.25 -7.61
CA GLN A 36 -3.89 -15.11 -6.71
C GLN A 36 -2.52 -14.51 -6.40
N PHE A 37 -1.81 -13.98 -7.40
CA PHE A 37 -0.51 -13.34 -7.23
C PHE A 37 -0.63 -12.04 -6.43
N LYS A 38 -1.69 -11.25 -6.63
CA LYS A 38 -2.02 -10.08 -5.80
C LYS A 38 -2.23 -10.47 -4.34
N ALA A 39 -3.04 -11.50 -4.10
CA ALA A 39 -3.28 -12.00 -2.73
C ALA A 39 -1.98 -12.48 -2.08
N CYS A 40 -1.09 -13.14 -2.85
CA CYS A 40 0.22 -13.59 -2.37
C CYS A 40 1.12 -12.40 -1.98
N VAL A 41 1.24 -11.37 -2.82
CA VAL A 41 2.06 -10.17 -2.52
C VAL A 41 1.56 -9.50 -1.24
N LEU A 42 0.25 -9.30 -1.10
CA LEU A 42 -0.33 -8.72 0.10
C LEU A 42 -0.14 -9.62 1.33
N ALA A 43 -0.29 -10.95 1.16
CA ALA A 43 -0.05 -11.90 2.24
C ALA A 43 1.39 -11.81 2.78
N VAL A 44 2.38 -11.72 1.87
CA VAL A 44 3.80 -11.56 2.24
C VAL A 44 4.03 -10.28 3.02
N GLN A 45 3.46 -9.16 2.57
CA GLN A 45 3.59 -7.86 3.26
C GLN A 45 3.07 -7.92 4.70
N TYR A 46 1.95 -8.62 4.92
CA TYR A 46 1.36 -8.76 6.25
C TYR A 46 1.81 -10.03 7.00
N GLY A 47 2.83 -10.73 6.51
CA GLY A 47 3.39 -11.91 7.16
C GLY A 47 2.39 -13.06 7.30
N MET A 48 1.45 -13.19 6.36
CA MET A 48 0.43 -14.24 6.35
C MET A 48 1.07 -15.58 5.97
N GLY A 49 0.78 -16.63 6.73
CA GLY A 49 1.21 -17.99 6.43
C GLY A 49 0.36 -18.69 5.36
N GLU A 50 0.78 -19.88 4.96
CA GLU A 50 0.17 -20.67 3.88
C GLU A 50 -1.31 -21.03 4.13
N VAL A 51 -1.69 -21.34 5.37
CA VAL A 51 -3.07 -21.67 5.73
C VAL A 51 -3.99 -20.47 5.54
N SER A 52 -3.61 -19.31 6.07
CA SER A 52 -4.41 -18.09 5.92
C SER A 52 -4.49 -17.63 4.46
N LEU A 53 -3.39 -17.77 3.70
CA LEU A 53 -3.39 -17.45 2.27
C LEU A 53 -4.30 -18.40 1.50
N SER A 54 -4.30 -19.71 1.79
CA SER A 54 -5.14 -20.70 1.12
C SER A 54 -6.64 -20.38 1.26
N ILE A 55 -7.06 -19.97 2.47
CA ILE A 55 -8.43 -19.53 2.74
C ILE A 55 -8.74 -18.27 1.90
N ARG A 56 -7.83 -17.29 1.90
CA ARG A 56 -8.03 -16.02 1.19
C ARG A 56 -8.18 -16.18 -0.33
N ILE A 57 -7.43 -17.10 -0.93
CA ILE A 57 -7.48 -17.37 -2.38
C ILE A 57 -8.47 -18.48 -2.75
N ASN A 58 -9.12 -19.09 -1.77
CA ASN A 58 -10.01 -20.25 -1.94
C ASN A 58 -9.34 -21.37 -2.75
N GLN A 59 -8.13 -21.76 -2.35
CA GLN A 59 -7.32 -22.79 -2.99
C GLN A 59 -6.69 -23.71 -1.93
N PRO A 60 -6.28 -24.93 -2.30
CA PRO A 60 -5.58 -25.83 -1.39
C PRO A 60 -4.31 -25.21 -0.79
N VAL A 61 -3.95 -25.61 0.43
CA VAL A 61 -2.73 -25.12 1.12
C VAL A 61 -1.47 -25.34 0.27
N ALA A 62 -1.41 -26.46 -0.49
CA ALA A 62 -0.31 -26.71 -1.42
C ALA A 62 -0.13 -25.59 -2.46
N ARG A 63 -1.23 -25.02 -2.97
CA ARG A 63 -1.16 -23.87 -3.90
C ARG A 63 -0.68 -22.61 -3.22
N ALA A 64 -1.14 -22.33 -2.01
CA ALA A 64 -0.66 -21.18 -1.23
C ALA A 64 0.83 -21.29 -0.92
N ARG A 65 1.30 -22.48 -0.52
CA ARG A 65 2.73 -22.79 -0.32
C ARG A 65 3.55 -22.56 -1.58
N GLN A 66 3.05 -23.01 -2.73
CA GLN A 66 3.71 -22.79 -4.02
C GLN A 66 3.84 -21.30 -4.34
N LEU A 67 2.80 -20.50 -4.14
CA LEU A 67 2.83 -19.05 -4.38
C LEU A 67 3.84 -18.34 -3.48
N LEU A 68 3.89 -18.68 -2.19
CA LEU A 68 4.88 -18.13 -1.27
C LEU A 68 6.32 -18.53 -1.65
N ALA A 69 6.52 -19.76 -2.08
CA ALA A 69 7.82 -20.24 -2.57
C ALA A 69 8.24 -19.48 -3.85
N LEU A 70 7.34 -19.30 -4.80
CA LEU A 70 7.57 -18.50 -6.02
C LEU A 70 7.94 -17.05 -5.68
N HIS A 71 7.25 -16.43 -4.72
CA HIS A 71 7.58 -15.08 -4.26
C HIS A 71 9.00 -15.03 -3.68
N ARG A 72 9.36 -16.00 -2.85
CA ARG A 72 10.70 -16.08 -2.23
C ARG A 72 11.80 -16.28 -3.29
N GLN A 73 11.54 -17.14 -4.27
CA GLN A 73 12.48 -17.41 -5.37
C GLN A 73 12.64 -16.20 -6.31
N THR A 74 11.55 -15.52 -6.64
CA THR A 74 11.55 -14.37 -7.55
C THR A 74 12.18 -13.14 -6.91
N TYR A 75 11.94 -12.89 -5.63
CA TYR A 75 12.37 -11.68 -4.93
C TYR A 75 13.38 -11.96 -3.81
N LYS A 76 14.45 -12.68 -4.14
CA LYS A 76 15.51 -13.09 -3.17
C LYS A 76 16.09 -11.91 -2.38
N THR A 77 16.37 -10.78 -3.05
CA THR A 77 16.91 -9.58 -2.41
C THR A 77 15.96 -9.00 -1.35
N PHE A 78 14.66 -8.97 -1.65
CA PHE A 78 13.65 -8.53 -0.67
C PHE A 78 13.64 -9.43 0.56
N TRP A 79 13.68 -10.76 0.36
CA TRP A 79 13.66 -11.70 1.48
C TRP A 79 14.94 -11.65 2.31
N ALA A 80 16.11 -11.53 1.67
CA ALA A 80 17.37 -11.36 2.37
C ALA A 80 17.40 -10.06 3.20
N TRP A 81 16.83 -8.97 2.67
CA TRP A 81 16.66 -7.73 3.42
C TRP A 81 15.67 -7.89 4.58
N SER A 82 14.53 -8.52 4.35
CA SER A 82 13.49 -8.73 5.36
C SER A 82 13.97 -9.65 6.49
N ASP A 83 14.72 -10.73 6.18
CA ASP A 83 15.32 -11.62 7.16
C ASP A 83 16.36 -10.86 8.00
N ARG A 84 17.25 -10.08 7.36
CA ARG A 84 18.24 -9.25 8.05
C ARG A 84 17.62 -8.21 8.98
N ALA A 85 16.50 -7.56 8.57
CA ALA A 85 15.81 -6.60 9.42
C ALA A 85 15.28 -7.25 10.71
N VAL A 86 14.82 -8.50 10.64
CA VAL A 86 14.40 -9.25 11.84
C VAL A 86 15.60 -9.59 12.72
N ASP A 87 16.67 -10.11 12.12
CA ASP A 87 17.89 -10.49 12.85
C ASP A 87 18.51 -9.27 13.56
N GLU A 88 18.59 -8.13 12.88
CA GLU A 88 19.08 -6.89 13.45
C GLU A 88 18.19 -6.40 14.60
N ALA A 89 16.86 -6.43 14.43
CA ALA A 89 15.93 -6.06 15.47
C ALA A 89 16.07 -6.92 16.72
N VAL A 90 16.25 -8.22 16.57
CA VAL A 90 16.46 -9.15 17.70
C VAL A 90 17.79 -8.89 18.38
N LEU A 91 18.86 -8.65 17.61
CA LEU A 91 20.22 -8.45 18.17
C LEU A 91 20.37 -7.07 18.84
N SER A 92 19.81 -6.01 18.26
CA SER A 92 19.96 -4.64 18.77
C SER A 92 18.87 -4.22 19.77
N GLY A 93 17.78 -4.99 19.87
CA GLY A 93 16.61 -4.62 20.66
C GLY A 93 15.79 -3.49 20.04
N ARG A 94 16.02 -3.10 18.78
CA ARG A 94 15.41 -1.93 18.13
C ARG A 94 15.31 -2.10 16.62
N LEU A 95 14.36 -1.38 16.02
CA LEU A 95 14.23 -1.25 14.57
C LEU A 95 13.81 0.18 14.22
N TRP A 96 14.37 0.75 13.15
CA TRP A 96 14.16 2.14 12.76
C TRP A 96 13.53 2.28 11.38
N SER A 97 12.75 3.36 11.19
CA SER A 97 12.42 3.90 9.88
C SER A 97 13.62 4.64 9.27
N SER A 98 13.52 5.05 8.02
CA SER A 98 14.55 5.84 7.33
C SER A 98 14.87 7.17 8.00
N PHE A 99 13.94 7.75 8.79
CA PHE A 99 14.12 9.02 9.51
C PHE A 99 14.20 8.86 11.04
N GLY A 100 14.56 7.68 11.51
CA GLY A 100 14.86 7.45 12.92
C GLY A 100 13.66 7.22 13.83
N TRP A 101 12.45 7.03 13.28
CA TRP A 101 11.35 6.53 14.08
C TRP A 101 11.64 5.10 14.48
N GLN A 102 11.57 4.79 15.77
CA GLN A 102 11.99 3.47 16.28
C GLN A 102 10.87 2.74 17.00
N ILE A 103 10.94 1.42 16.95
CA ILE A 103 10.27 0.52 17.87
C ILE A 103 11.31 -0.23 18.69
N HIS A 104 10.97 -0.50 19.96
CA HIS A 104 11.74 -1.41 20.81
C HIS A 104 11.24 -2.83 20.60
N THR A 105 12.17 -3.78 20.59
CA THR A 105 11.84 -5.19 20.51
C THR A 105 12.03 -5.80 21.90
N ASP A 106 10.97 -6.33 22.44
CA ASP A 106 10.96 -7.15 23.64
C ASP A 106 10.72 -8.61 23.30
N SER A 107 10.66 -9.47 24.29
CA SER A 107 10.43 -10.91 24.12
C SER A 107 9.06 -11.27 23.53
N GLU A 108 8.12 -10.33 23.48
CA GLU A 108 6.75 -10.56 23.00
C GLU A 108 6.55 -10.17 21.53
N ILE A 109 7.46 -9.39 20.93
CA ILE A 109 7.32 -8.95 19.54
C ILE A 109 7.62 -10.12 18.59
N ASN A 110 6.63 -10.45 17.77
CA ASN A 110 6.77 -11.52 16.79
C ASN A 110 7.46 -11.03 15.50
N ALA A 111 8.13 -11.95 14.81
CA ALA A 111 8.86 -11.67 13.56
C ALA A 111 7.98 -11.05 12.45
N ARG A 112 6.67 -11.29 12.47
CA ARG A 112 5.74 -10.69 11.50
C ARG A 112 5.68 -9.17 11.66
N SER A 113 5.56 -8.68 12.89
CA SER A 113 5.53 -7.25 13.20
C SER A 113 6.85 -6.59 12.80
N LEU A 114 7.98 -7.25 13.09
CA LEU A 114 9.31 -6.76 12.72
C LEU A 114 9.49 -6.66 11.20
N ARG A 115 9.04 -7.65 10.44
CA ARG A 115 9.09 -7.61 8.96
C ARG A 115 8.24 -6.50 8.36
N ASN A 116 7.09 -6.22 8.98
CA ASN A 116 6.13 -5.24 8.46
C ASN A 116 6.51 -3.81 8.83
N PHE A 117 7.17 -3.60 9.97
CA PHE A 117 7.47 -2.27 10.49
C PHE A 117 8.24 -1.38 9.50
N PRO A 118 9.34 -1.78 8.86
CA PRO A 118 10.07 -0.89 7.96
C PRO A 118 9.21 -0.40 6.77
N MET A 119 8.33 -1.25 6.27
CA MET A 119 7.43 -0.89 5.16
C MET A 119 6.36 0.09 5.62
N GLN A 120 5.70 -0.16 6.75
CA GLN A 120 4.64 0.69 7.30
C GLN A 120 5.21 2.03 7.78
N ALA A 121 6.33 2.00 8.49
CA ALA A 121 6.97 3.21 9.00
C ALA A 121 7.46 4.11 7.87
N ASN A 122 8.11 3.58 6.84
CA ASN A 122 8.54 4.37 5.69
C ASN A 122 7.35 4.88 4.86
N GLY A 123 6.24 4.14 4.78
CA GLY A 123 4.99 4.63 4.21
C GLY A 123 4.44 5.84 4.97
N ALA A 124 4.44 5.78 6.29
CA ALA A 124 4.04 6.91 7.15
C ALA A 124 4.99 8.12 7.00
N GLU A 125 6.31 7.88 6.86
CA GLU A 125 7.28 8.96 6.59
C GLU A 125 7.01 9.65 5.25
N MET A 126 6.72 8.89 4.19
CA MET A 126 6.34 9.46 2.89
C MET A 126 5.09 10.32 2.99
N LEU A 127 4.05 9.83 3.67
CA LEU A 127 2.80 10.58 3.84
C LEU A 127 3.01 11.85 4.65
N ARG A 128 3.80 11.81 5.72
CA ARG A 128 4.16 12.98 6.53
C ARG A 128 4.89 14.05 5.71
N ILE A 129 5.89 13.67 4.92
CA ILE A 129 6.61 14.58 4.04
C ILE A 129 5.68 15.16 2.97
N ALA A 130 4.81 14.32 2.38
CA ALA A 130 3.80 14.77 1.43
C ALA A 130 2.87 15.83 2.03
N CYS A 131 2.35 15.62 3.25
CA CYS A 131 1.53 16.62 3.92
C CYS A 131 2.29 17.95 4.16
N ILE A 132 3.57 17.89 4.53
CA ILE A 132 4.42 19.08 4.69
C ILE A 132 4.57 19.81 3.34
N PHE A 133 4.86 19.10 2.26
CA PHE A 133 5.01 19.71 0.94
C PHE A 133 3.71 20.30 0.41
N LEU A 134 2.59 19.62 0.61
CA LEU A 134 1.27 20.12 0.23
C LEU A 134 0.93 21.41 0.98
N SER A 135 1.14 21.43 2.30
CA SER A 135 0.89 22.61 3.13
C SER A 135 1.80 23.79 2.77
N ASN A 136 3.09 23.54 2.51
CA ASN A 136 4.04 24.57 2.07
C ASN A 136 3.74 25.13 0.66
N ALA A 137 2.97 24.39 -0.13
CA ALA A 137 2.55 24.77 -1.46
C ALA A 137 1.15 25.42 -1.49
N ASP A 138 0.61 25.78 -0.30
CA ASP A 138 -0.72 26.35 -0.07
C ASP A 138 -1.87 25.46 -0.55
N ILE A 139 -1.65 24.14 -0.62
CA ILE A 139 -2.70 23.16 -0.87
C ILE A 139 -3.39 22.82 0.44
N ARG A 140 -4.70 23.02 0.50
CA ARG A 140 -5.49 22.73 1.69
C ARG A 140 -5.61 21.23 1.94
N VAL A 141 -4.85 20.75 2.90
CA VAL A 141 -4.93 19.37 3.40
C VAL A 141 -6.02 19.28 4.47
N CYS A 142 -7.10 18.55 4.16
CA CYS A 142 -8.21 18.37 5.07
C CYS A 142 -7.98 17.21 6.05
N ALA A 143 -7.45 16.09 5.56
CA ALA A 143 -7.10 14.93 6.39
C ALA A 143 -6.13 13.98 5.67
N PRO A 144 -5.17 13.37 6.38
CA PRO A 144 -4.53 12.13 5.96
C PRO A 144 -5.48 10.96 6.26
N VAL A 145 -5.60 10.02 5.31
CA VAL A 145 -6.48 8.84 5.45
C VAL A 145 -5.71 7.60 4.97
N HIS A 146 -5.18 6.81 5.88
CA HIS A 146 -4.29 5.66 5.58
C HIS A 146 -3.07 6.07 4.76
N ASP A 147 -3.04 5.72 3.48
CA ASP A 147 -2.00 6.01 2.49
C ASP A 147 -2.40 7.10 1.50
N ALA A 148 -3.48 7.83 1.78
CA ALA A 148 -4.05 8.89 0.96
C ALA A 148 -4.14 10.21 1.73
N VAL A 149 -4.34 11.30 0.98
CA VAL A 149 -4.58 12.64 1.52
C VAL A 149 -5.86 13.19 0.92
N LEU A 150 -6.76 13.66 1.77
CA LEU A 150 -7.91 14.45 1.34
C LEU A 150 -7.49 15.90 1.23
N ILE A 151 -7.65 16.48 0.04
CA ILE A 151 -7.39 17.90 -0.25
C ILE A 151 -8.63 18.57 -0.76
N GLU A 152 -8.69 19.90 -0.63
CA GLU A 152 -9.76 20.73 -1.12
C GLU A 152 -9.17 21.88 -1.96
N ALA A 153 -9.83 22.21 -3.07
CA ALA A 153 -9.44 23.32 -3.92
C ALA A 153 -10.68 23.98 -4.58
N PRO A 154 -10.60 25.26 -5.00
CA PRO A 154 -11.62 25.87 -5.83
C PRO A 154 -11.85 25.07 -7.13
N LEU A 155 -13.09 25.00 -7.61
CA LEU A 155 -13.43 24.23 -8.81
C LEU A 155 -12.59 24.63 -10.04
N ALA A 156 -12.30 25.93 -10.19
CA ALA A 156 -11.50 26.43 -11.31
C ALA A 156 -10.03 25.99 -11.27
N GLU A 157 -9.50 25.64 -10.08
CA GLU A 157 -8.10 25.28 -9.85
C GLU A 157 -7.93 23.78 -9.57
N LEU A 158 -9.02 23.04 -9.52
CA LEU A 158 -9.04 21.68 -8.98
C LEU A 158 -8.08 20.75 -9.73
N ASP A 159 -8.12 20.75 -11.06
CA ASP A 159 -7.30 19.85 -11.88
C ASP A 159 -5.80 20.20 -11.76
N ALA A 160 -5.44 21.49 -11.79
CA ALA A 160 -4.06 21.94 -11.57
C ALA A 160 -3.56 21.63 -10.16
N THR A 161 -4.45 21.75 -9.16
CA THR A 161 -4.10 21.39 -7.76
C THR A 161 -3.87 19.89 -7.60
N ILE A 162 -4.64 19.05 -8.27
CA ILE A 162 -4.43 17.58 -8.27
C ILE A 162 -3.08 17.24 -8.88
N GLU A 163 -2.73 17.79 -10.05
CA GLU A 163 -1.43 17.54 -10.70
C GLU A 163 -0.28 17.98 -9.81
N LYS A 164 -0.37 19.17 -9.21
CA LYS A 164 0.63 19.69 -8.26
C LYS A 164 0.74 18.80 -7.04
N ALA A 165 -0.37 18.36 -6.46
CA ALA A 165 -0.39 17.47 -5.31
C ALA A 165 0.26 16.11 -5.61
N GLN A 166 -0.07 15.50 -6.74
CA GLN A 166 0.54 14.24 -7.18
C GLN A 166 2.05 14.38 -7.42
N ALA A 167 2.51 15.51 -7.96
CA ALA A 167 3.93 15.79 -8.13
C ALA A 167 4.66 15.88 -6.78
N LEU A 168 4.08 16.57 -5.81
CA LEU A 168 4.63 16.70 -4.45
C LEU A 168 4.64 15.36 -3.71
N MET A 169 3.61 14.53 -3.87
CA MET A 169 3.59 13.17 -3.32
C MET A 169 4.70 12.28 -3.93
N ARG A 170 4.95 12.39 -5.25
CA ARG A 170 6.08 11.70 -5.90
C ARG A 170 7.41 12.14 -5.31
N GLN A 171 7.62 13.45 -5.15
CA GLN A 171 8.85 13.99 -4.54
C GLN A 171 9.03 13.46 -3.11
N ALA A 172 7.98 13.43 -2.31
CA ALA A 172 8.01 12.89 -0.96
C ALA A 172 8.43 11.41 -0.94
N SER A 173 7.92 10.60 -1.87
CA SER A 173 8.33 9.21 -1.99
C SER A 173 9.79 9.05 -2.43
N ALA A 174 10.27 9.90 -3.33
CA ALA A 174 11.66 9.89 -3.79
C ALA A 174 12.66 10.15 -2.65
N ILE A 175 12.31 11.02 -1.70
CA ILE A 175 13.17 11.29 -0.52
C ILE A 175 13.33 10.03 0.35
N VAL A 176 12.25 9.29 0.60
CA VAL A 176 12.27 8.10 1.46
C VAL A 176 12.86 6.89 0.73
N LEU A 177 12.69 6.80 -0.58
CA LEU A 177 13.03 5.64 -1.41
C LEU A 177 14.29 5.84 -2.27
N ASP A 178 15.18 6.75 -1.85
CA ASP A 178 16.44 7.00 -2.52
C ASP A 178 16.26 7.26 -4.04
N GLY A 179 15.45 8.27 -4.35
CA GLY A 179 15.15 8.71 -5.71
C GLY A 179 14.07 7.90 -6.45
N PHE A 180 13.49 6.88 -5.83
CA PHE A 180 12.42 6.14 -6.49
C PHE A 180 11.05 6.78 -6.24
N GLU A 181 10.38 7.21 -7.31
CA GLU A 181 9.09 7.87 -7.27
C GLU A 181 7.93 6.86 -7.30
N LEU A 182 6.95 7.06 -6.42
CA LEU A 182 5.68 6.34 -6.43
C LEU A 182 4.58 7.21 -7.05
N GLY A 183 3.82 6.63 -7.96
CA GLY A 183 2.61 7.26 -8.50
C GLY A 183 1.45 7.23 -7.48
N SER A 184 0.52 8.16 -7.64
CA SER A 184 -0.73 8.20 -6.89
C SER A 184 -1.91 8.40 -7.83
N ASP A 185 -3.06 7.80 -7.49
CA ASP A 185 -4.32 8.01 -8.18
C ASP A 185 -5.13 9.10 -7.47
N ALA A 186 -5.97 9.84 -8.21
CA ALA A 186 -6.88 10.82 -7.64
C ALA A 186 -8.34 10.35 -7.79
N LYS A 187 -9.09 10.38 -6.70
CA LYS A 187 -10.55 10.28 -6.73
C LYS A 187 -11.12 11.68 -6.58
N VAL A 188 -11.81 12.16 -7.61
CA VAL A 188 -12.30 13.53 -7.68
C VAL A 188 -13.79 13.55 -7.36
N VAL A 189 -14.19 14.48 -6.47
CA VAL A 189 -15.58 14.79 -6.20
C VAL A 189 -15.76 16.29 -6.43
N ARG A 190 -16.67 16.68 -7.35
CA ARG A 190 -16.90 18.09 -7.72
C ARG A 190 -18.21 18.56 -7.13
N TYR A 191 -18.21 19.75 -6.52
CA TYR A 191 -19.44 20.37 -6.07
C TYR A 191 -20.43 20.51 -7.25
N PRO A 192 -21.74 20.24 -7.09
CA PRO A 192 -22.43 19.96 -5.83
C PRO A 192 -22.43 18.51 -5.35
N ASP A 193 -21.74 17.60 -6.05
CA ASP A 193 -21.66 16.20 -5.63
C ASP A 193 -20.97 16.08 -4.27
N ARG A 194 -21.28 15.00 -3.55
CA ARG A 194 -20.67 14.66 -2.26
C ARG A 194 -19.90 13.36 -2.34
N TYR A 195 -18.85 13.27 -1.56
CA TYR A 195 -18.14 11.99 -1.41
C TYR A 195 -19.08 10.97 -0.78
N MET A 196 -19.26 9.85 -1.48
CA MET A 196 -20.03 8.71 -1.01
C MET A 196 -19.18 7.44 -1.15
N ASP A 197 -19.19 6.61 -0.11
CA ASP A 197 -18.63 5.26 -0.12
C ASP A 197 -19.75 4.28 0.17
N GLU A 198 -20.07 3.42 -0.80
CA GLU A 198 -21.16 2.43 -0.69
C GLU A 198 -21.00 1.53 0.55
N ARG A 199 -19.75 1.24 0.96
CA ARG A 199 -19.47 0.43 2.16
C ARG A 199 -19.89 1.14 3.44
N GLY A 200 -19.85 2.47 3.45
CA GLY A 200 -20.23 3.31 4.59
C GLY A 200 -21.71 3.69 4.64
N LEU A 201 -22.46 3.48 3.57
CA LEU A 201 -23.82 4.00 3.41
C LEU A 201 -24.78 3.53 4.51
N THR A 202 -24.72 2.24 4.87
CA THR A 202 -25.58 1.69 5.93
C THR A 202 -25.32 2.37 7.28
N MET A 203 -24.06 2.58 7.64
CA MET A 203 -23.68 3.25 8.88
C MET A 203 -24.07 4.74 8.83
N TRP A 204 -23.81 5.39 7.71
CA TRP A 204 -24.20 6.79 7.48
C TRP A 204 -25.70 7.00 7.68
N ASN A 205 -26.55 6.21 7.01
CA ASN A 205 -27.99 6.30 7.13
C ASN A 205 -28.47 6.09 8.56
N LYS A 206 -27.86 5.14 9.28
CA LYS A 206 -28.15 4.89 10.69
C LYS A 206 -27.84 6.10 11.56
N ILE A 207 -26.69 6.75 11.35
CA ILE A 207 -26.30 7.95 12.11
C ILE A 207 -27.25 9.11 11.78
N MET A 208 -27.50 9.37 10.50
CA MET A 208 -28.39 10.46 10.08
C MET A 208 -29.80 10.31 10.65
N ASN A 209 -30.36 9.11 10.63
CA ASN A 209 -31.65 8.81 11.27
C ASN A 209 -31.65 9.08 12.78
N LEU A 210 -30.54 8.76 13.49
CA LEU A 210 -30.44 8.99 14.93
C LEU A 210 -30.35 10.48 15.30
N ILE A 211 -29.76 11.31 14.45
CA ILE A 211 -29.65 12.76 14.68
C ILE A 211 -30.83 13.55 14.07
N GLY A 212 -31.78 12.89 13.41
CA GLY A 212 -32.97 13.51 12.83
C GLY A 212 -32.69 14.27 11.53
N GLU A 213 -31.54 14.03 10.89
CA GLU A 213 -31.18 14.63 9.60
C GLU A 213 -31.55 13.69 8.44
N PRO A 214 -31.98 14.24 7.28
CA PRO A 214 -32.28 13.40 6.13
C PRO A 214 -31.02 12.67 5.65
N ALA A 215 -31.15 11.37 5.46
CA ALA A 215 -30.13 10.60 4.75
C ALA A 215 -30.13 11.06 3.27
N PHE A 216 -28.97 11.34 2.72
CA PHE A 216 -28.80 11.79 1.33
C PHE A 216 -28.91 10.63 0.35
#